data_0e81f1ec3c9ad96a0d96fc468d80584f
#
_entry.id   0e81f1ec3c9ad96a0d96fc468d80584f
#
_cell.length_a   1.000
_cell.length_b   1.000
_cell.length_c   1.000
_cell.angle_alpha   90.00
_cell.angle_beta   90.00
_cell.angle_gamma   90.00
#
_symmetry.space_group_name_H-M   'P 1'
#
loop_
_entity.id
_entity.type
_entity.pdbx_description
1 polymer ?
#
loop_
_entity_poly.entity_id
_entity_poly.type
_entity_poly.pdbx_seq_one_letter_code
_entity_poly.pdbx_strand_id
1 'polypeptide(L)'
;MPKSIKQLQAELLSSGTLDKLGASSQDFTALEKLPVLEQYLILAAANFIQKVKDNIEVLGISDTGALSDNIAQGDLIKQPNGYSISLGYPVNSKAAKYYDFVNKGVKGFKSGTPNSPYSFKNLGVGRAMLKNITSWVNRNGVQRNDVAITQRQAKRQSLSKMVSEASKKKSIAYAVAVNIKKKGLKKTGYFDSAVDSYFGKDFAVSVSKIIGQDIKVLIRQNGNSNQ
;
A
#
# COMPACT_ATOMS: atom_id res chain seq x y z
N MET A 1 28.87 -9.43 20.95
CA MET A 1 29.81 -8.40 20.41
C MET A 1 29.08 -7.73 19.24
N PRO A 2 29.14 -6.41 19.11
CA PRO A 2 28.56 -5.74 17.95
C PRO A 2 29.36 -6.11 16.69
N LYS A 3 28.63 -6.43 15.63
CA LYS A 3 29.20 -6.76 14.32
C LYS A 3 29.94 -5.54 13.76
N SER A 4 31.09 -5.76 13.13
CA SER A 4 31.82 -4.68 12.46
C SER A 4 31.08 -4.21 11.20
N ILE A 5 31.36 -2.97 10.75
CA ILE A 5 30.76 -2.40 9.53
C ILE A 5 30.99 -3.31 8.32
N LYS A 6 32.18 -3.91 8.18
CA LYS A 6 32.50 -4.89 7.14
C LYS A 6 31.62 -6.16 7.22
N GLN A 7 31.33 -6.63 8.43
CA GLN A 7 30.45 -7.78 8.64
C GLN A 7 28.99 -7.48 8.30
N LEU A 8 28.51 -6.26 8.62
CA LEU A 8 27.16 -5.80 8.23
C LEU A 8 27.05 -5.63 6.70
N GLN A 9 28.08 -5.09 6.05
CA GLN A 9 28.12 -5.00 4.59
C GLN A 9 28.14 -6.39 3.94
N ALA A 10 28.97 -7.32 4.43
CA ALA A 10 29.02 -8.69 3.92
C ALA A 10 27.70 -9.43 4.14
N GLU A 11 27.03 -9.22 5.25
CA GLU A 11 25.73 -9.83 5.56
C GLU A 11 24.62 -9.27 4.66
N LEU A 12 24.61 -7.96 4.37
CA LEU A 12 23.69 -7.33 3.42
C LEU A 12 23.91 -7.81 1.99
N LEU A 13 25.15 -7.97 1.58
CA LEU A 13 25.52 -8.51 0.27
C LEU A 13 25.20 -10.00 0.16
N SER A 14 25.44 -10.79 1.22
CA SER A 14 25.19 -12.23 1.24
C SER A 14 23.73 -12.62 1.41
N SER A 15 22.89 -11.71 1.91
CA SER A 15 21.47 -11.98 2.16
C SER A 15 20.63 -12.07 0.88
N GLY A 16 21.21 -11.83 -0.30
CA GLY A 16 20.48 -11.81 -1.58
C GLY A 16 19.38 -10.75 -1.64
N THR A 17 19.36 -9.82 -0.69
CA THR A 17 18.35 -8.76 -0.60
C THR A 17 18.42 -7.85 -1.83
N LEU A 18 19.61 -7.70 -2.40
CA LEU A 18 19.86 -6.89 -3.59
C LEU A 18 19.34 -7.57 -4.86
N ASP A 19 19.47 -8.91 -4.97
CA ASP A 19 18.92 -9.66 -6.11
C ASP A 19 17.39 -9.62 -6.13
N LYS A 20 16.75 -9.56 -4.95
CA LYS A 20 15.30 -9.43 -4.82
C LYS A 20 14.77 -8.05 -5.21
N LEU A 21 15.63 -7.03 -5.24
CA LEU A 21 15.28 -5.65 -5.59
C LEU A 21 15.25 -5.39 -7.09
N GLY A 22 15.62 -6.39 -7.92
CA GLY A 22 15.70 -6.21 -9.36
C GLY A 22 16.76 -5.17 -9.79
N ALA A 23 17.70 -4.85 -8.90
CA ALA A 23 18.82 -3.97 -9.23
C ALA A 23 19.71 -4.64 -10.26
N SER A 24 20.05 -3.94 -11.35
CA SER A 24 21.00 -4.45 -12.32
C SER A 24 22.41 -4.45 -11.74
N SER A 25 23.29 -5.29 -12.26
CA SER A 25 24.70 -5.34 -11.81
C SER A 25 25.42 -4.00 -11.91
N GLN A 26 24.95 -3.09 -12.74
CA GLN A 26 25.47 -1.72 -12.87
C GLN A 26 25.16 -0.84 -11.65
N ASP A 27 24.04 -1.08 -10.98
CA ASP A 27 23.62 -0.32 -9.80
C ASP A 27 24.51 -0.61 -8.59
N PHE A 28 25.05 -1.83 -8.47
CA PHE A 28 25.98 -2.22 -7.40
C PHE A 28 27.31 -1.49 -7.47
N THR A 29 27.86 -1.37 -8.68
CA THR A 29 29.15 -0.69 -8.87
C THR A 29 29.07 0.81 -8.53
N ALA A 30 27.90 1.41 -8.72
CA ALA A 30 27.64 2.79 -8.33
C ALA A 30 27.51 2.92 -6.80
N LEU A 31 26.84 1.97 -6.15
CA LEU A 31 26.64 1.98 -4.69
C LEU A 31 27.95 1.85 -3.91
N GLU A 32 28.87 0.99 -4.37
CA GLU A 32 30.18 0.78 -3.72
C GLU A 32 31.05 2.04 -3.67
N LYS A 33 30.81 3.00 -4.56
CA LYS A 33 31.55 4.27 -4.61
C LYS A 33 31.03 5.34 -3.66
N LEU A 34 29.84 5.12 -3.05
CA LEU A 34 29.23 6.07 -2.15
C LEU A 34 29.82 5.95 -0.73
N PRO A 35 29.81 7.02 0.07
CA PRO A 35 30.09 6.94 1.49
C PRO A 35 29.21 5.90 2.19
N VAL A 36 29.75 5.24 3.20
CA VAL A 36 29.07 4.13 3.91
C VAL A 36 27.67 4.51 4.41
N LEU A 37 27.50 5.74 4.86
CA LEU A 37 26.21 6.24 5.30
C LEU A 37 25.18 6.30 4.16
N GLU A 38 25.58 6.82 3.00
CA GLU A 38 24.71 6.95 1.85
C GLU A 38 24.27 5.56 1.34
N GLN A 39 25.22 4.62 1.28
CA GLN A 39 24.91 3.21 0.97
C GLN A 39 23.88 2.64 1.95
N TYR A 40 24.12 2.85 3.26
CA TYR A 40 23.19 2.35 4.28
C TYR A 40 21.78 2.93 4.13
N LEU A 41 21.66 4.23 3.88
CA LEU A 41 20.36 4.89 3.73
C LEU A 41 19.61 4.40 2.50
N ILE A 42 20.29 4.20 1.37
CA ILE A 42 19.68 3.65 0.14
C ILE A 42 19.20 2.22 0.37
N LEU A 43 20.01 1.37 0.99
CA LEU A 43 19.64 -0.01 1.32
C LEU A 43 18.48 -0.06 2.33
N ALA A 44 18.50 0.82 3.32
CA ALA A 44 17.42 0.94 4.28
C ALA A 44 16.09 1.33 3.60
N ALA A 45 16.15 2.26 2.66
CA ALA A 45 14.99 2.65 1.86
C ALA A 45 14.43 1.48 1.04
N ALA A 46 15.30 0.73 0.39
CA ALA A 46 14.92 -0.45 -0.39
C ALA A 46 14.29 -1.54 0.48
N ASN A 47 14.89 -1.83 1.64
CA ASN A 47 14.34 -2.81 2.60
C ASN A 47 12.99 -2.36 3.16
N PHE A 48 12.80 -1.07 3.40
CA PHE A 48 11.52 -0.52 3.82
C PHE A 48 10.45 -0.75 2.74
N ILE A 49 10.77 -0.48 1.46
CA ILE A 49 9.85 -0.73 0.35
C ILE A 49 9.47 -2.21 0.28
N GLN A 50 10.44 -3.11 0.45
CA GLN A 50 10.16 -4.54 0.48
C GLN A 50 9.24 -4.89 1.65
N LYS A 51 9.47 -4.35 2.83
CA LYS A 51 8.59 -4.53 3.99
C LYS A 51 7.15 -4.09 3.74
N VAL A 52 6.97 -2.96 3.04
CA VAL A 52 5.62 -2.50 2.65
C VAL A 52 4.98 -3.47 1.66
N LYS A 53 5.72 -3.99 0.68
CA LYS A 53 5.24 -5.00 -0.28
C LYS A 53 4.82 -6.29 0.43
N ASP A 54 5.64 -6.77 1.36
CA ASP A 54 5.33 -7.96 2.17
C ASP A 54 4.05 -7.76 2.99
N ASN A 55 3.85 -6.58 3.59
CA ASN A 55 2.62 -6.26 4.31
C ASN A 55 1.39 -6.27 3.38
N ILE A 56 1.51 -5.76 2.14
CA ILE A 56 0.44 -5.79 1.14
C ILE A 56 0.07 -7.24 0.80
N GLU A 57 1.04 -8.10 0.62
CA GLU A 57 0.86 -9.52 0.29
C GLU A 57 0.21 -10.27 1.47
N VAL A 58 0.78 -10.17 2.66
CA VAL A 58 0.28 -10.83 3.88
C VAL A 58 -1.17 -10.43 4.19
N LEU A 59 -1.52 -9.17 3.97
CA LEU A 59 -2.89 -8.67 4.18
C LEU A 59 -3.85 -8.99 3.02
N GLY A 60 -3.34 -9.53 1.90
CA GLY A 60 -4.15 -9.86 0.73
C GLY A 60 -4.90 -8.67 0.12
N ILE A 61 -4.33 -7.46 0.21
CA ILE A 61 -4.98 -6.22 -0.25
C ILE A 61 -4.63 -5.83 -1.68
N SER A 62 -3.89 -6.67 -2.39
CA SER A 62 -3.54 -6.46 -3.80
C SER A 62 -4.61 -7.07 -4.70
N ASP A 63 -5.19 -6.27 -5.60
CA ASP A 63 -6.10 -6.74 -6.66
C ASP A 63 -5.40 -6.72 -8.03
N THR A 64 -4.74 -5.62 -8.36
CA THR A 64 -4.08 -5.41 -9.67
C THR A 64 -2.56 -5.25 -9.56
N GLY A 65 -1.97 -5.47 -8.41
CA GLY A 65 -0.56 -5.20 -8.15
C GLY A 65 -0.19 -3.72 -7.98
N ALA A 66 -1.10 -2.80 -8.28
CA ALA A 66 -0.76 -1.38 -8.35
C ALA A 66 -0.23 -0.77 -7.03
N LEU A 67 -0.58 -1.33 -5.86
CA LEU A 67 0.00 -0.88 -4.58
C LEU A 67 1.46 -1.33 -4.42
N SER A 68 1.78 -2.55 -4.81
CA SER A 68 3.14 -3.10 -4.75
C SER A 68 4.05 -2.52 -5.82
N ASP A 69 3.51 -2.35 -7.06
CA ASP A 69 4.31 -1.97 -8.22
C ASP A 69 4.64 -0.47 -8.26
N ASN A 70 3.80 0.37 -7.65
CA ASN A 70 3.97 1.83 -7.71
C ASN A 70 4.65 2.41 -6.48
N ILE A 71 4.98 1.62 -5.46
CA ILE A 71 5.79 2.13 -4.36
C ILE A 71 7.24 2.28 -4.82
N ALA A 72 7.83 3.43 -4.56
CA ALA A 72 9.16 3.77 -5.02
C ALA A 72 9.93 4.58 -3.96
N GLN A 73 11.24 4.59 -4.09
CA GLN A 73 12.11 5.55 -3.44
C GLN A 73 12.48 6.65 -4.43
N GLY A 74 12.58 7.86 -3.93
CA GLY A 74 13.18 8.97 -4.64
C GLY A 74 14.69 9.04 -4.40
N ASP A 75 15.31 10.05 -4.99
CA ASP A 75 16.74 10.28 -4.85
C ASP A 75 17.13 10.61 -3.40
N LEU A 76 18.31 10.17 -3.00
CA LEU A 76 18.94 10.59 -1.77
C LEU A 76 19.52 11.99 -1.95
N ILE A 77 18.97 12.96 -1.24
CA ILE A 77 19.37 14.36 -1.33
C ILE A 77 20.23 14.71 -0.11
N LYS A 78 21.47 15.11 -0.35
CA LYS A 78 22.36 15.65 0.69
C LYS A 78 21.97 17.08 0.99
N GLN A 79 21.76 17.39 2.25
CA GLN A 79 21.43 18.71 2.76
C GLN A 79 22.55 19.20 3.70
N PRO A 80 22.66 20.51 4.01
CA PRO A 80 23.71 21.03 4.90
C PRO A 80 23.72 20.33 6.28
N ASN A 81 22.56 19.93 6.78
CA ASN A 81 22.38 19.34 8.11
C ASN A 81 21.95 17.87 8.09
N GLY A 82 22.13 17.16 6.96
CA GLY A 82 21.72 15.76 6.89
C GLY A 82 21.40 15.24 5.50
N TYR A 83 20.60 14.18 5.47
CA TYR A 83 20.15 13.53 4.26
C TYR A 83 18.62 13.44 4.24
N SER A 84 18.05 13.49 3.06
CA SER A 84 16.62 13.32 2.83
C SER A 84 16.40 12.30 1.72
N ILE A 85 15.51 11.34 1.95
CA ILE A 85 15.06 10.39 0.95
C ILE A 85 13.55 10.29 1.00
N SER A 86 12.91 10.33 -0.15
CA SER A 86 11.45 10.22 -0.26
C SER A 86 11.06 8.77 -0.49
N LEU A 87 10.11 8.25 0.30
CA LEU A 87 9.61 6.88 0.20
C LEU A 87 8.10 6.90 0.08
N GLY A 88 7.56 6.18 -0.88
CA GLY A 88 6.11 6.08 -1.02
C GLY A 88 5.64 6.03 -2.47
N TYR A 89 4.45 6.60 -2.71
CA TYR A 89 3.79 6.55 -4.01
C TYR A 89 4.01 7.84 -4.78
N PRO A 90 4.68 7.81 -5.96
CA PRO A 90 4.85 8.99 -6.81
C PRO A 90 3.49 9.62 -7.14
N VAL A 91 3.41 10.94 -7.09
CA VAL A 91 2.16 11.72 -7.25
C VAL A 91 1.38 11.32 -8.51
N ASN A 92 2.08 11.01 -9.60
CA ASN A 92 1.47 10.63 -10.88
C ASN A 92 1.07 9.14 -10.96
N SER A 93 1.36 8.34 -9.92
CA SER A 93 1.02 6.92 -9.91
C SER A 93 -0.47 6.69 -9.69
N LYS A 94 -0.98 5.57 -10.19
CA LYS A 94 -2.37 5.17 -9.93
C LYS A 94 -2.60 4.94 -8.43
N ALA A 95 -1.62 4.38 -7.74
CA ALA A 95 -1.69 4.06 -6.32
C ALA A 95 -1.74 5.32 -5.44
N ALA A 96 -1.08 6.42 -5.82
CA ALA A 96 -1.09 7.68 -5.08
C ALA A 96 -2.50 8.22 -4.78
N LYS A 97 -3.47 7.89 -5.63
CA LYS A 97 -4.85 8.36 -5.51
C LYS A 97 -5.66 7.62 -4.44
N TYR A 98 -5.22 6.44 -4.00
CA TYR A 98 -6.04 5.62 -3.11
C TYR A 98 -5.27 4.91 -1.99
N TYR A 99 -3.91 4.92 -2.01
CA TYR A 99 -3.11 4.22 -1.01
C TYR A 99 -3.48 4.61 0.43
N ASP A 100 -3.75 5.89 0.65
CA ASP A 100 -4.05 6.41 1.98
C ASP A 100 -5.44 5.98 2.47
N PHE A 101 -6.42 5.85 1.56
CA PHE A 101 -7.73 5.26 1.88
C PHE A 101 -7.63 3.78 2.27
N VAL A 102 -6.73 3.03 1.64
CA VAL A 102 -6.48 1.63 2.01
C VAL A 102 -5.75 1.56 3.34
N ASN A 103 -4.73 2.39 3.54
CA ASN A 103 -3.94 2.41 4.76
C ASN A 103 -4.76 2.85 5.98
N LYS A 104 -5.44 4.00 5.90
CA LYS A 104 -6.21 4.60 7.00
C LYS A 104 -7.66 4.15 7.08
N GLY A 105 -8.16 3.46 6.04
CA GLY A 105 -9.56 3.10 5.91
C GLY A 105 -10.45 4.29 5.56
N VAL A 106 -11.77 4.04 5.47
CA VAL A 106 -12.79 5.09 5.23
C VAL A 106 -14.02 4.77 6.07
N LYS A 107 -14.54 5.71 6.84
CA LYS A 107 -15.78 5.54 7.61
C LYS A 107 -16.96 5.33 6.68
N GLY A 108 -17.80 4.35 6.99
CA GLY A 108 -19.06 4.14 6.30
C GLY A 108 -20.10 5.20 6.68
N PHE A 109 -21.04 5.46 5.77
CA PHE A 109 -22.12 6.40 6.03
C PHE A 109 -23.05 5.99 7.19
N LYS A 110 -23.21 4.67 7.41
CA LYS A 110 -24.03 4.11 8.48
C LYS A 110 -23.25 3.48 9.64
N SER A 111 -21.93 3.32 9.53
CA SER A 111 -21.11 2.72 10.57
C SER A 111 -20.05 3.70 11.07
N GLY A 112 -19.94 3.84 12.39
CA GLY A 112 -18.98 4.72 13.04
C GLY A 112 -17.52 4.21 13.04
N THR A 113 -17.26 3.06 12.46
CA THR A 113 -15.91 2.49 12.34
C THR A 113 -15.36 2.69 10.94
N PRO A 114 -14.08 2.81 10.79
CA PRO A 114 -12.99 2.90 11.74
C PRO A 114 -12.67 4.34 12.16
N ASN A 115 -11.71 4.50 13.09
CA ASN A 115 -11.15 5.80 13.42
C ASN A 115 -10.27 6.29 12.25
N SER A 116 -10.92 6.85 11.23
CA SER A 116 -10.31 7.28 9.96
C SER A 116 -10.60 8.76 9.72
N PRO A 117 -9.64 9.51 9.15
CA PRO A 117 -9.88 10.89 8.71
C PRO A 117 -10.86 10.98 7.54
N TYR A 118 -11.09 9.87 6.83
CA TYR A 118 -11.94 9.81 5.65
C TYR A 118 -13.32 9.24 5.98
N SER A 119 -14.36 9.78 5.31
CA SER A 119 -15.73 9.28 5.46
C SER A 119 -16.53 9.40 4.17
N PHE A 120 -17.44 8.45 3.93
CA PHE A 120 -18.43 8.59 2.88
C PHE A 120 -19.54 9.54 3.30
N LYS A 121 -19.73 10.62 2.56
CA LYS A 121 -20.75 11.64 2.86
C LYS A 121 -22.17 11.23 2.47
N ASN A 122 -22.33 10.25 1.59
CA ASN A 122 -23.63 9.76 1.12
C ASN A 122 -23.54 8.32 0.58
N LEU A 123 -24.70 7.71 0.32
CA LEU A 123 -24.81 6.36 -0.24
C LEU A 123 -24.79 6.32 -1.77
N GLY A 124 -24.76 7.48 -2.45
CA GLY A 124 -24.75 7.54 -3.90
C GLY A 124 -23.52 6.88 -4.50
N VAL A 125 -23.72 5.96 -5.45
CA VAL A 125 -22.64 5.25 -6.15
C VAL A 125 -22.32 5.98 -7.43
N GLY A 126 -21.13 6.59 -7.50
CA GLY A 126 -20.66 7.29 -8.69
C GLY A 126 -20.31 6.31 -9.82
N ARG A 127 -20.37 6.80 -11.07
CA ARG A 127 -20.07 5.98 -12.28
C ARG A 127 -18.67 5.36 -12.24
N ALA A 128 -17.66 6.12 -11.80
CA ALA A 128 -16.27 5.64 -11.70
C ALA A 128 -16.15 4.48 -10.69
N MET A 129 -16.75 4.62 -9.50
CA MET A 129 -16.77 3.57 -8.49
C MET A 129 -17.45 2.29 -9.03
N LEU A 130 -18.62 2.44 -9.68
CA LEU A 130 -19.35 1.31 -10.24
C LEU A 130 -18.52 0.61 -11.33
N LYS A 131 -17.87 1.36 -12.23
CA LYS A 131 -16.96 0.81 -13.27
C LYS A 131 -15.85 -0.02 -12.66
N ASN A 132 -15.15 0.52 -11.64
CA ASN A 132 -14.02 -0.16 -11.00
C ASN A 132 -14.48 -1.43 -10.27
N ILE A 133 -15.58 -1.38 -9.54
CA ILE A 133 -16.12 -2.55 -8.85
C ILE A 133 -16.65 -3.59 -9.84
N THR A 134 -17.26 -3.19 -10.95
CA THR A 134 -17.65 -4.13 -12.02
C THR A 134 -16.43 -4.86 -12.59
N SER A 135 -15.34 -4.14 -12.84
CA SER A 135 -14.09 -4.74 -13.29
C SER A 135 -13.52 -5.72 -12.25
N TRP A 136 -13.58 -5.37 -10.97
CA TRP A 136 -13.18 -6.25 -9.88
C TRP A 136 -14.05 -7.51 -9.80
N VAL A 137 -15.37 -7.39 -9.86
CA VAL A 137 -16.32 -8.52 -9.88
C VAL A 137 -16.01 -9.46 -11.05
N ASN A 138 -15.67 -8.91 -12.22
CA ASN A 138 -15.34 -9.71 -13.40
C ASN A 138 -14.03 -10.51 -13.21
N ARG A 139 -12.98 -9.89 -12.61
CA ARG A 139 -11.70 -10.57 -12.38
C ARG A 139 -11.81 -11.66 -11.31
N ASN A 140 -12.54 -11.39 -10.25
CA ASN A 140 -12.60 -12.26 -9.09
C ASN A 140 -13.75 -13.30 -9.16
N GLY A 141 -14.47 -13.37 -10.27
CA GLY A 141 -15.51 -14.37 -10.48
C GLY A 141 -16.61 -14.35 -9.42
N VAL A 142 -16.88 -13.18 -8.78
CA VAL A 142 -17.86 -13.08 -7.71
C VAL A 142 -19.24 -13.42 -8.25
N GLN A 143 -19.76 -14.56 -7.78
CA GLN A 143 -21.12 -15.01 -8.08
C GLN A 143 -22.04 -14.71 -6.91
N ARG A 144 -23.31 -14.45 -7.21
CA ARG A 144 -24.33 -14.35 -6.19
C ARG A 144 -24.67 -15.78 -5.74
N ASN A 145 -24.36 -16.12 -4.50
CA ASN A 145 -24.91 -17.33 -3.92
C ASN A 145 -26.43 -17.19 -3.96
N ASP A 146 -27.09 -18.17 -4.58
CA ASP A 146 -28.55 -18.21 -4.64
C ASP A 146 -29.08 -18.37 -3.21
N VAL A 147 -29.35 -17.25 -2.58
CA VAL A 147 -30.09 -17.21 -1.31
C VAL A 147 -31.50 -17.71 -1.63
N ALA A 148 -31.99 -18.64 -0.85
CA ALA A 148 -33.32 -19.23 -0.96
C ALA A 148 -34.36 -18.16 -1.35
N ILE A 149 -34.92 -18.32 -2.56
CA ILE A 149 -35.78 -17.33 -3.18
C ILE A 149 -37.20 -17.55 -2.67
N THR A 150 -37.75 -16.54 -2.04
CA THR A 150 -39.17 -16.58 -1.65
C THR A 150 -40.08 -16.68 -2.88
N GLN A 151 -41.26 -17.31 -2.76
CA GLN A 151 -42.22 -17.51 -3.88
C GLN A 151 -42.57 -16.21 -4.64
N ARG A 152 -42.52 -15.05 -3.97
CA ARG A 152 -42.67 -13.71 -4.60
C ARG A 152 -41.52 -13.34 -5.53
N GLN A 153 -40.31 -13.81 -5.24
CA GLN A 153 -39.15 -13.59 -6.08
C GLN A 153 -39.09 -14.58 -7.24
N ALA A 154 -39.63 -15.80 -7.09
CA ALA A 154 -39.72 -16.79 -8.15
C ALA A 154 -40.62 -16.32 -9.32
N LYS A 155 -41.71 -15.63 -9.04
CA LYS A 155 -42.57 -15.01 -10.08
C LYS A 155 -41.87 -13.91 -10.87
N ARG A 156 -40.95 -13.16 -10.24
CA ARG A 156 -40.09 -12.18 -10.91
C ARG A 156 -38.92 -12.83 -11.68
N GLN A 157 -38.52 -14.04 -11.33
CA GLN A 157 -37.45 -14.78 -12.01
C GLN A 157 -37.85 -15.37 -13.35
N SER A 158 -39.11 -15.64 -13.60
CA SER A 158 -39.55 -16.05 -14.95
C SER A 158 -39.25 -14.95 -15.99
N LEU A 159 -39.27 -13.69 -15.57
CA LEU A 159 -38.79 -12.53 -16.36
C LEU A 159 -37.29 -12.38 -16.35
N SER A 160 -36.55 -12.94 -15.35
CA SER A 160 -35.11 -12.76 -15.18
C SER A 160 -34.25 -13.75 -15.97
N LYS A 161 -34.85 -14.80 -16.55
CA LYS A 161 -34.11 -15.69 -17.46
C LYS A 161 -33.58 -14.96 -18.72
N MET A 162 -34.13 -13.78 -19.02
CA MET A 162 -33.66 -12.93 -20.12
C MET A 162 -32.62 -11.87 -19.71
N VAL A 163 -32.28 -11.76 -18.42
CA VAL A 163 -31.30 -10.78 -17.98
C VAL A 163 -29.91 -11.29 -18.30
N SER A 164 -29.20 -10.60 -19.19
CA SER A 164 -27.83 -10.96 -19.59
C SER A 164 -26.88 -11.09 -18.38
N GLU A 165 -25.88 -11.96 -18.46
CA GLU A 165 -24.83 -12.12 -17.46
C GLU A 165 -24.15 -10.77 -17.11
N ALA A 166 -24.02 -9.88 -18.10
CA ALA A 166 -23.50 -8.53 -17.89
C ALA A 166 -24.37 -7.69 -16.94
N SER A 167 -25.71 -7.84 -17.02
CA SER A 167 -26.65 -7.14 -16.13
C SER A 167 -26.62 -7.71 -14.72
N LYS A 168 -26.46 -9.04 -14.56
CA LYS A 168 -26.27 -9.68 -13.25
C LYS A 168 -25.01 -9.18 -12.57
N LYS A 169 -23.88 -9.15 -13.29
CA LYS A 169 -22.61 -8.64 -12.78
C LYS A 169 -22.66 -7.17 -12.37
N LYS A 170 -23.36 -6.32 -13.15
CA LYS A 170 -23.62 -4.92 -12.77
C LYS A 170 -24.45 -4.79 -11.50
N SER A 171 -25.46 -5.63 -11.33
CA SER A 171 -26.29 -5.65 -10.12
C SER A 171 -25.48 -6.05 -8.88
N ILE A 172 -24.62 -7.07 -9.00
CA ILE A 172 -23.69 -7.47 -7.94
C ILE A 172 -22.73 -6.33 -7.61
N ALA A 173 -22.11 -5.73 -8.63
CA ALA A 173 -21.19 -4.62 -8.45
C ALA A 173 -21.84 -3.42 -7.74
N TYR A 174 -23.09 -3.11 -8.09
CA TYR A 174 -23.86 -2.06 -7.42
C TYR A 174 -24.12 -2.39 -5.94
N ALA A 175 -24.54 -3.62 -5.64
CA ALA A 175 -24.78 -4.07 -4.27
C ALA A 175 -23.48 -4.00 -3.42
N VAL A 176 -22.34 -4.42 -3.99
CA VAL A 176 -21.03 -4.31 -3.35
C VAL A 176 -20.68 -2.84 -3.10
N ALA A 177 -20.85 -1.97 -4.09
CA ALA A 177 -20.57 -0.54 -3.97
C ALA A 177 -21.39 0.13 -2.85
N VAL A 178 -22.70 -0.16 -2.80
CA VAL A 178 -23.59 0.34 -1.73
C VAL A 178 -23.15 -0.18 -0.37
N ASN A 179 -22.75 -1.45 -0.28
CA ASN A 179 -22.28 -2.04 0.98
C ASN A 179 -20.98 -1.40 1.47
N ILE A 180 -20.03 -1.14 0.55
CA ILE A 180 -18.79 -0.39 0.85
C ILE A 180 -19.14 1.00 1.39
N LYS A 181 -20.06 1.71 0.74
CA LYS A 181 -20.47 3.04 1.22
C LYS A 181 -21.18 3.02 2.57
N LYS A 182 -21.97 1.98 2.84
CA LYS A 182 -22.64 1.81 4.14
C LYS A 182 -21.65 1.49 5.26
N LYS A 183 -20.79 0.51 5.06
CA LYS A 183 -19.89 -0.04 6.10
C LYS A 183 -18.55 0.68 6.17
N GLY A 184 -18.11 1.30 5.07
CA GLY A 184 -16.79 1.86 4.93
C GLY A 184 -15.75 0.84 4.45
N LEU A 185 -14.50 1.27 4.46
CA LEU A 185 -13.33 0.44 4.19
C LEU A 185 -12.54 0.26 5.49
N LYS A 186 -12.20 -0.97 5.81
CA LYS A 186 -11.41 -1.30 6.99
C LYS A 186 -10.01 -0.67 6.88
N LYS A 187 -9.51 -0.09 7.98
CA LYS A 187 -8.10 0.32 8.09
C LYS A 187 -7.20 -0.92 8.00
N THR A 188 -6.21 -0.89 7.11
CA THR A 188 -5.22 -1.96 6.99
C THR A 188 -3.93 -1.64 7.75
N GLY A 189 -3.53 -0.37 7.77
CA GLY A 189 -2.30 0.09 8.41
C GLY A 189 -1.02 -0.45 7.77
N TYR A 190 -1.09 -0.98 6.55
CA TYR A 190 0.03 -1.69 5.91
C TYR A 190 1.29 -0.82 5.76
N PHE A 191 1.09 0.46 5.48
CA PHE A 191 2.19 1.41 5.33
C PHE A 191 2.66 1.95 6.68
N ASP A 192 1.72 2.40 7.54
CA ASP A 192 2.03 2.94 8.87
C ASP A 192 2.77 1.91 9.72
N SER A 193 2.33 0.65 9.73
CA SER A 193 2.99 -0.42 10.47
C SER A 193 4.41 -0.73 9.96
N ALA A 194 4.66 -0.56 8.66
CA ALA A 194 6.00 -0.67 8.11
C ALA A 194 6.89 0.48 8.58
N VAL A 195 6.36 1.72 8.59
CA VAL A 195 7.07 2.90 9.12
C VAL A 195 7.45 2.70 10.58
N ASP A 196 6.47 2.33 11.41
CA ASP A 196 6.67 2.15 12.85
C ASP A 196 7.66 1.02 13.17
N SER A 197 7.61 -0.07 12.41
CA SER A 197 8.49 -1.22 12.62
C SER A 197 9.89 -1.01 12.10
N TYR A 198 10.07 -0.24 11.04
CA TYR A 198 11.36 -0.11 10.34
C TYR A 198 12.16 1.11 10.80
N PHE A 199 11.52 2.28 10.94
CA PHE A 199 12.17 3.53 11.33
C PHE A 199 12.08 3.83 12.84
N GLY A 200 12.01 2.78 13.65
CA GLY A 200 12.03 2.87 15.11
C GLY A 200 13.41 3.17 15.70
N LYS A 201 13.53 2.94 17.02
CA LYS A 201 14.77 3.19 17.76
C LYS A 201 16.00 2.47 17.19
N ASP A 202 15.82 1.24 16.71
CA ASP A 202 16.92 0.42 16.20
C ASP A 202 17.53 1.01 14.93
N PHE A 203 16.73 1.61 14.07
CA PHE A 203 17.21 2.34 12.90
C PHE A 203 18.04 3.55 13.32
N ALA A 204 17.54 4.38 14.24
CA ALA A 204 18.26 5.54 14.75
C ALA A 204 19.61 5.14 15.38
N VAL A 205 19.62 4.09 16.20
CA VAL A 205 20.85 3.54 16.80
C VAL A 205 21.84 3.06 15.75
N SER A 206 21.37 2.39 14.69
CA SER A 206 22.22 1.89 13.61
C SER A 206 22.87 3.04 12.83
N VAL A 207 22.11 4.06 12.50
CA VAL A 207 22.61 5.26 11.82
C VAL A 207 23.58 6.02 12.71
N SER A 208 23.27 6.20 14.01
CA SER A 208 24.17 6.85 14.99
C SER A 208 25.52 6.15 15.10
N LYS A 209 25.54 4.81 15.08
CA LYS A 209 26.79 4.02 15.10
C LYS A 209 27.64 4.25 13.85
N ILE A 210 27.02 4.43 12.68
CA ILE A 210 27.74 4.66 11.41
C ILE A 210 28.40 6.04 11.40
N ILE A 211 27.72 7.05 11.95
CA ILE A 211 28.21 8.45 11.95
C ILE A 211 29.09 8.73 13.18
N GLY A 212 28.98 7.94 14.22
CA GLY A 212 29.68 8.18 15.50
C GLY A 212 29.14 9.38 16.28
N GLN A 213 27.91 9.82 15.96
CA GLN A 213 27.21 10.94 16.59
C GLN A 213 25.77 10.61 16.86
N ASP A 214 25.17 11.26 17.84
CA ASP A 214 23.73 11.16 18.10
C ASP A 214 22.92 11.77 16.96
N ILE A 215 21.92 11.02 16.46
CA ILE A 215 21.09 11.43 15.34
C ILE A 215 19.65 11.51 15.76
N LYS A 216 18.98 12.55 15.25
CA LYS A 216 17.54 12.69 15.30
C LYS A 216 16.92 12.30 13.97
N VAL A 217 16.19 11.19 13.93
CA VAL A 217 15.41 10.78 12.76
C VAL A 217 14.08 11.53 12.78
N LEU A 218 13.81 12.30 11.72
CA LEU A 218 12.55 13.01 11.53
C LEU A 218 11.77 12.32 10.41
N ILE A 219 10.67 11.67 10.76
CA ILE A 219 9.72 11.11 9.80
C ILE A 219 8.63 12.13 9.58
N ARG A 220 8.52 12.67 8.37
CA ARG A 220 7.44 13.57 7.97
C ARG A 220 6.51 12.81 7.03
N GLN A 221 5.27 12.63 7.43
CA GLN A 221 4.23 12.18 6.53
C GLN A 221 3.74 13.38 5.72
N ASN A 222 4.08 13.40 4.43
CA ASN A 222 3.48 14.36 3.52
C ASN A 222 2.06 13.88 3.21
N GLY A 223 1.12 14.26 4.06
CA GLY A 223 -0.30 14.13 3.74
C GLY A 223 -0.62 14.98 2.52
N ASN A 224 -1.30 14.42 1.53
CA ASN A 224 -1.92 15.22 0.48
C ASN A 224 -2.92 16.17 1.14
N SER A 225 -2.47 17.38 1.47
CA SER A 225 -3.33 18.50 1.80
C SER A 225 -3.90 19.09 0.51
N ASN A 226 -4.71 18.30 -0.18
CA ASN A 226 -5.64 18.83 -1.17
C ASN A 226 -7.00 18.90 -0.49
N GLN A 227 -7.25 20.10 0.07
CA GLN A 227 -8.59 20.57 0.36
C GLN A 227 -9.35 20.83 -0.94
#